data_79dd3c2411a2137974e116e3f9506a8a
#
_entry.id   79dd3c2411a2137974e116e3f9506a8a
#
_cell.length_a   1.000
_cell.length_b   1.000
_cell.length_c   1.000
_cell.angle_alpha   90.00
_cell.angle_beta   90.00
_cell.angle_gamma   90.00
#
_symmetry.space_group_name_H-M   'P 1'
#
loop_
_entity.id
_entity.type
_entity.pdbx_description
1 polymer ?
#
loop_
_entity_poly.entity_id
_entity_poly.type
_entity_poly.pdbx_seq_one_letter_code
_entity_poly.pdbx_strand_id
1 'polypeptide(L)'
;FNCDTVGQVCRKYDLQIRYYHINNQFLPDDIFNDENEWVYLVNYYGQINDDWIREFHTKHPRLIVDNAQAYFNMPIDNIDTIYTCRKFFGVSDGAILYTTKRISKEFPRDKSYNRMLFLLGRFECSASEFYEDYVKNNGFFDNEPIKAMSKLTENILHGIDYESIKQIRTKNFAYLNHELAGDNRLKIRNVEGAFMYPFYIEGGYRLRKKLQQEKIYIPILWPDVFSLIEDGSTEYKMALNILPLPVDQRYNTSDMKYLTIRIKNVMNTI
;
A
#
# COMPACT_ATOMS: atom_id res chain seq x y z
N PHE A 1 -10.72 3.38 3.71
CA PHE A 1 -9.46 2.62 3.85
C PHE A 1 -8.30 3.57 4.18
N ASN A 2 -7.92 3.67 5.45
CA ASN A 2 -6.78 4.49 5.85
C ASN A 2 -5.94 3.73 6.89
N CYS A 3 -4.66 4.07 6.99
CA CYS A 3 -3.82 3.59 8.07
C CYS A 3 -4.16 4.41 9.33
N ASP A 4 -4.34 3.77 10.50
CA ASP A 4 -4.63 4.49 11.75
C ASP A 4 -3.54 5.53 12.09
N THR A 5 -2.33 5.34 11.63
CA THR A 5 -1.23 6.32 11.78
C THR A 5 -1.62 7.73 11.32
N VAL A 6 -2.40 7.87 10.23
CA VAL A 6 -2.89 9.18 9.77
C VAL A 6 -3.87 9.78 10.78
N GLY A 7 -4.79 8.94 11.29
CA GLY A 7 -5.73 9.33 12.34
C GLY A 7 -5.01 9.73 13.63
N GLN A 8 -3.96 9.02 14.03
CA GLN A 8 -3.14 9.34 15.20
C GLN A 8 -2.48 10.72 15.05
N VAL A 9 -1.91 11.00 13.86
CA VAL A 9 -1.31 12.33 13.58
C VAL A 9 -2.37 13.43 13.67
N CYS A 10 -3.53 13.23 13.06
CA CYS A 10 -4.61 14.23 13.13
C CYS A 10 -5.06 14.49 14.58
N ARG A 11 -5.27 13.43 15.36
CA ARG A 11 -5.64 13.58 16.79
C ARG A 11 -4.55 14.28 17.60
N LYS A 12 -3.27 14.00 17.33
CA LYS A 12 -2.12 14.64 18.01
C LYS A 12 -2.07 16.15 17.79
N TYR A 13 -2.57 16.64 16.67
CA TYR A 13 -2.60 18.06 16.31
C TYR A 13 -4.00 18.66 16.40
N ASP A 14 -4.93 17.97 17.05
CA ASP A 14 -6.32 18.42 17.24
C ASP A 14 -7.03 18.78 15.93
N LEU A 15 -6.74 18.01 14.88
CA LEU A 15 -7.37 18.17 13.57
C LEU A 15 -8.65 17.35 13.51
N GLN A 16 -9.73 17.97 13.06
CA GLN A 16 -10.97 17.26 12.78
C GLN A 16 -10.82 16.36 11.57
N ILE A 17 -11.32 15.13 11.65
CA ILE A 17 -11.27 14.16 10.56
C ILE A 17 -12.69 13.87 10.11
N ARG A 18 -12.88 13.95 8.80
CA ARG A 18 -14.07 13.47 8.11
C ARG A 18 -13.66 12.41 7.09
N TYR A 19 -14.31 11.26 7.12
CA TYR A 19 -14.06 10.20 6.16
C TYR A 19 -14.97 10.35 4.95
N TYR A 20 -14.47 9.99 3.78
CA TYR A 20 -15.23 9.85 2.55
C TYR A 20 -15.32 8.36 2.16
N HIS A 21 -16.34 8.00 1.41
CA HIS A 21 -16.47 6.68 0.82
C HIS A 21 -15.63 6.52 -0.44
N ILE A 22 -15.35 5.28 -0.82
CA ILE A 22 -14.69 4.96 -2.09
C ILE A 22 -15.58 4.02 -2.92
N ASN A 23 -15.50 4.18 -4.22
CA ASN A 23 -16.20 3.30 -5.15
C ASN A 23 -15.33 2.10 -5.59
N ASN A 24 -15.89 1.24 -6.45
CA ASN A 24 -15.20 0.05 -6.97
C ASN A 24 -13.98 0.35 -7.88
N GLN A 25 -13.72 1.61 -8.19
CA GLN A 25 -12.52 2.07 -8.91
C GLN A 25 -11.48 2.66 -7.96
N PHE A 26 -11.68 2.54 -6.66
CA PHE A 26 -10.86 3.17 -5.60
C PHE A 26 -10.88 4.71 -5.63
N LEU A 27 -11.85 5.30 -6.30
CA LEU A 27 -12.02 6.75 -6.34
C LEU A 27 -12.90 7.22 -5.19
N PRO A 28 -12.62 8.42 -4.66
CA PRO A 28 -13.49 9.04 -3.67
C PRO A 28 -14.91 9.19 -4.17
N ASP A 29 -15.85 8.92 -3.30
CA ASP A 29 -17.28 9.14 -3.48
C ASP A 29 -17.79 10.07 -2.37
N ASP A 30 -18.75 10.95 -2.68
CA ASP A 30 -19.37 11.87 -1.72
C ASP A 30 -18.41 12.80 -0.97
N ILE A 31 -17.33 13.26 -1.60
CA ILE A 31 -16.46 14.28 -1.00
C ILE A 31 -17.18 15.64 -0.99
N PHE A 32 -17.25 16.23 0.20
CA PHE A 32 -17.68 17.62 0.34
C PHE A 32 -16.68 18.56 -0.33
N ASN A 33 -17.19 19.50 -1.11
CA ASN A 33 -16.40 20.53 -1.76
C ASN A 33 -16.27 21.74 -0.83
N ASP A 34 -15.30 21.70 0.07
CA ASP A 34 -14.93 22.84 0.93
C ASP A 34 -13.47 23.22 0.64
N GLU A 35 -13.28 24.42 0.09
CA GLU A 35 -11.93 24.92 -0.27
C GLU A 35 -11.00 25.09 0.95
N ASN A 36 -11.53 25.09 2.17
CA ASN A 36 -10.76 25.20 3.40
C ASN A 36 -10.31 23.87 3.97
N GLU A 37 -10.85 22.75 3.49
CA GLU A 37 -10.47 21.43 3.94
C GLU A 37 -9.31 20.85 3.15
N TRP A 38 -8.46 20.10 3.85
CA TRP A 38 -7.44 19.27 3.23
C TRP A 38 -8.04 17.91 2.85
N VAL A 39 -7.86 17.50 1.62
CA VAL A 39 -8.20 16.15 1.19
C VAL A 39 -6.95 15.28 1.22
N TYR A 40 -7.00 14.18 1.95
CA TYR A 40 -5.97 13.14 1.96
C TYR A 40 -6.41 12.01 1.05
N LEU A 41 -5.88 11.97 -0.17
CA LEU A 41 -6.23 11.02 -1.22
C LEU A 41 -5.26 9.85 -1.23
N VAL A 42 -5.74 8.65 -0.90
CA VAL A 42 -4.92 7.43 -0.98
C VAL A 42 -5.00 6.81 -2.37
N ASN A 43 -3.87 6.66 -3.02
CA ASN A 43 -3.76 6.00 -4.32
C ASN A 43 -3.65 4.48 -4.13
N TYR A 44 -4.80 3.84 -3.87
CA TYR A 44 -4.90 2.41 -3.61
C TYR A 44 -4.36 1.58 -4.77
N TYR A 45 -3.37 0.73 -4.51
CA TYR A 45 -2.71 -0.14 -5.48
C TYR A 45 -2.15 0.61 -6.71
N GLY A 46 -2.02 1.93 -6.64
CA GLY A 46 -1.63 2.76 -7.76
C GLY A 46 -2.71 2.87 -8.85
N GLN A 47 -3.98 2.63 -8.52
CA GLN A 47 -5.06 2.57 -9.52
C GLN A 47 -5.58 3.94 -9.97
N ILE A 48 -5.32 5.01 -9.23
CA ILE A 48 -5.71 6.36 -9.63
C ILE A 48 -4.67 6.90 -10.62
N ASN A 49 -5.11 7.34 -11.80
CA ASN A 49 -4.21 7.91 -12.80
C ASN A 49 -3.97 9.41 -12.56
N ASP A 50 -2.86 9.91 -13.11
CA ASP A 50 -2.42 11.29 -12.91
C ASP A 50 -3.40 12.33 -13.47
N ASP A 51 -4.06 12.04 -14.60
CA ASP A 51 -5.02 12.97 -15.20
C ASP A 51 -6.23 13.17 -14.30
N TRP A 52 -6.72 12.07 -13.69
CA TRP A 52 -7.80 12.15 -12.72
C TRP A 52 -7.38 12.94 -11.48
N ILE A 53 -6.15 12.72 -10.97
CA ILE A 53 -5.63 13.46 -9.81
C ILE A 53 -5.52 14.96 -10.15
N ARG A 54 -5.05 15.31 -11.34
CA ARG A 54 -4.97 16.73 -11.80
C ARG A 54 -6.36 17.37 -11.85
N GLU A 55 -7.33 16.70 -12.47
CA GLU A 55 -8.72 17.19 -12.51
C GLU A 55 -9.31 17.33 -11.09
N PHE A 56 -9.10 16.34 -10.25
CA PHE A 56 -9.56 16.35 -8.87
C PHE A 56 -8.93 17.52 -8.07
N HIS A 57 -7.65 17.80 -8.27
CA HIS A 57 -6.94 18.92 -7.64
C HIS A 57 -7.53 20.28 -8.04
N THR A 58 -8.09 20.44 -9.23
CA THR A 58 -8.74 21.72 -9.62
C THR A 58 -9.95 22.04 -8.74
N LYS A 59 -10.62 21.01 -8.23
CA LYS A 59 -11.79 21.13 -7.35
C LYS A 59 -11.41 21.13 -5.87
N HIS A 60 -10.26 20.51 -5.53
CA HIS A 60 -9.75 20.35 -4.18
C HIS A 60 -8.30 20.83 -4.10
N PRO A 61 -8.04 22.15 -4.04
CA PRO A 61 -6.69 22.70 -4.15
C PRO A 61 -5.79 22.36 -2.95
N ARG A 62 -6.36 21.97 -1.82
CA ARG A 62 -5.61 21.48 -0.64
C ARG A 62 -5.58 19.96 -0.64
N LEU A 63 -4.80 19.39 -1.56
CA LEU A 63 -4.68 17.95 -1.77
C LEU A 63 -3.35 17.42 -1.29
N ILE A 64 -3.40 16.31 -0.56
CA ILE A 64 -2.24 15.45 -0.28
C ILE A 64 -2.51 14.09 -0.92
N VAL A 65 -1.62 13.65 -1.80
CA VAL A 65 -1.70 12.32 -2.41
C VAL A 65 -0.79 11.35 -1.64
N ASP A 66 -1.39 10.28 -1.15
CA ASP A 66 -0.65 9.18 -0.51
C ASP A 66 -0.33 8.09 -1.55
N ASN A 67 0.90 8.12 -2.05
CA ASN A 67 1.48 7.11 -2.92
C ASN A 67 2.23 6.00 -2.13
N ALA A 68 1.86 5.73 -0.88
CA ALA A 68 2.44 4.62 -0.12
C ALA A 68 2.23 3.24 -0.77
N GLN A 69 1.29 3.12 -1.69
CA GLN A 69 1.06 1.92 -2.52
C GLN A 69 1.37 2.14 -4.01
N ALA A 70 2.02 3.26 -4.35
CA ALA A 70 2.30 3.67 -5.73
C ALA A 70 3.67 4.35 -5.84
N TYR A 71 4.71 3.74 -5.27
CA TYR A 71 6.05 4.34 -5.16
C TYR A 71 6.64 4.78 -6.51
N PHE A 72 6.34 4.07 -7.59
CA PHE A 72 6.85 4.36 -8.93
C PHE A 72 6.00 5.36 -9.72
N ASN A 73 4.87 5.82 -9.17
CA ASN A 73 4.16 6.95 -9.75
C ASN A 73 4.95 8.23 -9.48
N MET A 74 5.17 9.03 -10.51
CA MET A 74 5.84 10.31 -10.33
C MET A 74 4.96 11.30 -9.58
N PRO A 75 5.53 12.20 -8.76
CA PRO A 75 4.76 13.27 -8.14
C PRO A 75 4.22 14.23 -9.20
N ILE A 76 3.06 14.79 -8.94
CA ILE A 76 2.44 15.80 -9.80
C ILE A 76 2.83 17.17 -9.28
N ASP A 77 3.26 18.08 -10.17
CA ASP A 77 3.65 19.43 -9.81
C ASP A 77 2.54 20.16 -9.04
N ASN A 78 2.95 20.85 -7.97
CA ASN A 78 2.09 21.60 -7.05
C ASN A 78 1.12 20.75 -6.21
N ILE A 79 1.25 19.43 -6.20
CA ILE A 79 0.47 18.55 -5.34
C ILE A 79 1.38 17.89 -4.32
N ASP A 80 1.12 18.12 -3.04
CA ASP A 80 1.86 17.47 -1.96
C ASP A 80 1.68 15.95 -2.05
N THR A 81 2.79 15.19 -2.17
CA THR A 81 2.75 13.74 -2.38
C THR A 81 3.65 13.02 -1.39
N ILE A 82 3.14 11.95 -0.78
CA ILE A 82 3.84 11.13 0.22
C ILE A 82 4.14 9.75 -0.34
N TYR A 83 5.35 9.25 -0.09
CA TYR A 83 5.78 7.90 -0.43
C TYR A 83 6.33 7.19 0.80
N THR A 84 6.21 5.86 0.86
CA THR A 84 6.91 5.03 1.84
C THR A 84 7.89 4.08 1.17
N CYS A 85 9.11 3.99 1.73
CA CYS A 85 10.14 3.09 1.21
C CYS A 85 9.93 1.64 1.68
N ARG A 86 9.39 1.46 2.89
CA ARG A 86 9.26 0.15 3.56
C ARG A 86 8.38 -0.86 2.84
N LYS A 87 7.41 -0.43 2.03
CA LYS A 87 6.52 -1.32 1.28
C LYS A 87 7.15 -1.84 -0.02
N PHE A 88 8.21 -1.21 -0.49
CA PHE A 88 8.81 -1.54 -1.78
C PHE A 88 10.23 -2.07 -1.67
N PHE A 89 10.96 -1.67 -0.64
CA PHE A 89 12.36 -1.98 -0.46
C PHE A 89 12.64 -2.64 0.90
N GLY A 90 13.78 -3.31 1.00
CA GLY A 90 14.21 -3.98 2.22
C GLY A 90 14.80 -3.02 3.26
N VAL A 91 14.01 -2.03 3.67
CA VAL A 91 14.38 -1.02 4.69
C VAL A 91 13.36 -1.00 5.82
N SER A 92 13.79 -0.68 7.03
CA SER A 92 12.93 -0.67 8.22
C SER A 92 12.31 0.70 8.54
N ASP A 93 12.80 1.77 7.92
CA ASP A 93 12.27 3.14 8.00
C ASP A 93 12.27 3.82 6.63
N GLY A 94 11.92 5.07 6.57
CA GLY A 94 12.00 5.92 5.39
C GLY A 94 10.67 6.19 4.71
N ALA A 95 10.46 7.48 4.49
CA ALA A 95 9.39 8.06 3.69
C ALA A 95 9.95 9.25 2.91
N ILE A 96 9.27 9.61 1.81
CA ILE A 96 9.62 10.77 0.99
C ILE A 96 8.38 11.65 0.91
N LEU A 97 8.55 12.94 1.17
CA LEU A 97 7.56 13.97 0.93
C LEU A 97 8.03 14.82 -0.26
N TYR A 98 7.26 14.82 -1.32
CA TYR A 98 7.38 15.79 -2.40
C TYR A 98 6.43 16.96 -2.12
N THR A 99 6.97 18.17 -2.02
CA THR A 99 6.21 19.37 -1.73
C THR A 99 6.92 20.60 -2.29
N THR A 100 6.16 21.61 -2.69
CA THR A 100 6.70 22.92 -3.08
C THR A 100 6.95 23.82 -1.87
N LYS A 101 6.47 23.43 -0.68
CA LYS A 101 6.61 24.19 0.56
C LYS A 101 8.01 23.99 1.14
N ARG A 102 8.66 25.09 1.52
CA ARG A 102 9.93 25.01 2.23
C ARG A 102 9.71 24.57 3.68
N ILE A 103 10.28 23.42 4.04
CA ILE A 103 10.35 22.97 5.43
C ILE A 103 11.65 23.48 6.03
N SER A 104 11.55 24.50 6.90
CA SER A 104 12.73 25.10 7.56
C SER A 104 13.15 24.36 8.83
N LYS A 105 12.32 23.45 9.32
CA LYS A 105 12.59 22.69 10.54
C LYS A 105 13.55 21.55 10.24
N GLU A 106 14.65 21.50 10.99
CA GLU A 106 15.51 20.32 11.02
C GLU A 106 14.89 19.23 11.89
N PHE A 107 14.90 18.00 11.38
CA PHE A 107 14.43 16.83 12.13
C PHE A 107 15.61 15.98 12.59
N PRO A 108 15.57 15.42 13.81
CA PRO A 108 16.57 14.47 14.24
C PRO A 108 16.57 13.26 13.29
N ARG A 109 17.74 12.72 13.01
CA ARG A 109 17.88 11.55 12.15
C ARG A 109 17.55 10.27 12.92
N ASP A 110 16.78 9.38 12.31
CA ASP A 110 16.50 8.06 12.89
C ASP A 110 17.74 7.14 12.87
N LYS A 111 17.68 6.08 13.69
CA LYS A 111 18.68 5.00 13.75
C LYS A 111 17.94 3.67 13.64
N SER A 112 18.07 2.98 12.52
CA SER A 112 17.25 1.81 12.19
C SER A 112 18.01 0.48 12.17
N TYR A 113 19.31 0.47 12.44
CA TYR A 113 20.16 -0.72 12.35
C TYR A 113 19.67 -1.89 13.22
N ASN A 114 19.13 -1.60 14.40
CA ASN A 114 18.61 -2.59 15.35
C ASN A 114 17.18 -3.07 14.99
N ARG A 115 16.56 -2.53 13.95
CA ARG A 115 15.24 -2.90 13.44
C ARG A 115 15.30 -3.59 12.08
N MET A 116 16.45 -4.14 11.69
CA MET A 116 16.66 -4.81 10.41
C MET A 116 16.50 -6.34 10.48
N LEU A 117 16.36 -6.91 11.68
CA LEU A 117 16.42 -8.36 11.87
C LEU A 117 15.36 -9.09 11.03
N PHE A 118 14.12 -8.62 11.01
CA PHE A 118 13.05 -9.24 10.23
C PHE A 118 13.27 -9.16 8.70
N LEU A 119 14.09 -8.23 8.24
CA LEU A 119 14.46 -8.11 6.82
C LEU A 119 15.61 -9.05 6.47
N LEU A 120 16.61 -9.14 7.32
CA LEU A 120 17.82 -9.95 7.09
C LEU A 120 17.56 -11.44 7.34
N GLY A 121 16.92 -11.76 8.47
CA GLY A 121 16.75 -13.15 8.91
C GLY A 121 15.91 -13.99 7.93
N ARG A 122 14.97 -13.38 7.22
CA ARG A 122 14.15 -14.10 6.21
C ARG A 122 14.94 -14.65 5.02
N PHE A 123 16.18 -14.23 4.81
CA PHE A 123 17.03 -14.77 3.75
C PHE A 123 17.73 -16.07 4.17
N GLU A 124 17.84 -16.31 5.47
CA GLU A 124 18.53 -17.49 6.01
C GLU A 124 17.56 -18.46 6.69
N CYS A 125 16.42 -17.93 7.20
CA CYS A 125 15.43 -18.67 7.96
C CYS A 125 14.02 -18.46 7.39
N SER A 126 13.01 -19.04 8.05
CA SER A 126 11.61 -18.80 7.69
C SER A 126 11.17 -17.39 8.08
N ALA A 127 10.45 -16.71 7.18
CA ALA A 127 9.89 -15.37 7.46
C ALA A 127 8.93 -15.36 8.67
N SER A 128 8.32 -16.50 9.00
CA SER A 128 7.45 -16.64 10.18
C SER A 128 8.19 -16.50 11.51
N GLU A 129 9.47 -16.85 11.56
CA GLU A 129 10.30 -16.73 12.77
C GLU A 129 10.55 -15.27 13.16
N PHE A 130 10.48 -14.35 12.19
CA PHE A 130 10.71 -12.92 12.36
C PHE A 130 9.43 -12.08 12.30
N TYR A 131 8.26 -12.72 12.38
CA TYR A 131 6.99 -11.99 12.31
C TYR A 131 6.82 -11.00 13.47
N GLU A 132 7.23 -11.38 14.68
CA GLU A 132 7.17 -10.49 15.84
C GLU A 132 8.06 -9.25 15.67
N ASP A 133 9.26 -9.41 15.11
CA ASP A 133 10.16 -8.28 14.84
C ASP A 133 9.59 -7.33 13.77
N TYR A 134 8.89 -7.88 12.77
CA TYR A 134 8.15 -7.08 11.80
C TYR A 134 7.02 -6.28 12.48
N VAL A 135 6.24 -6.90 13.34
CA VAL A 135 5.16 -6.23 14.09
C VAL A 135 5.73 -5.15 15.01
N LYS A 136 6.80 -5.45 15.76
CA LYS A 136 7.50 -4.48 16.61
C LYS A 136 8.00 -3.28 15.81
N ASN A 137 8.59 -3.51 14.62
CA ASN A 137 9.04 -2.40 13.76
C ASN A 137 7.88 -1.54 13.27
N ASN A 138 6.72 -2.12 12.95
CA ASN A 138 5.55 -1.35 12.56
C ASN A 138 5.01 -0.51 13.72
N GLY A 139 4.87 -1.08 14.91
CA GLY A 139 4.42 -0.37 16.11
C GLY A 139 5.43 0.67 16.64
N PHE A 140 6.70 0.58 16.23
CA PHE A 140 7.72 1.56 16.62
C PHE A 140 7.34 2.99 16.20
N PHE A 141 6.64 3.14 15.08
CA PHE A 141 6.30 4.46 14.56
C PHE A 141 5.07 5.09 15.24
N ASP A 142 4.35 4.31 16.04
CA ASP A 142 3.24 4.81 16.81
C ASP A 142 3.76 5.80 17.87
N ASN A 143 3.25 7.01 17.85
CA ASN A 143 3.63 8.10 18.77
C ASN A 143 5.09 8.63 18.65
N GLU A 144 5.90 8.11 17.72
CA GLU A 144 7.23 8.68 17.47
C GLU A 144 7.15 10.11 16.91
N PRO A 145 8.11 10.99 17.27
CA PRO A 145 8.22 12.29 16.63
C PRO A 145 8.68 12.12 15.17
N ILE A 146 8.39 13.12 14.35
CA ILE A 146 8.91 13.15 12.96
C ILE A 146 10.43 13.15 12.99
N LYS A 147 11.04 12.23 12.23
CA LYS A 147 12.48 12.07 12.05
C LYS A 147 12.85 12.04 10.57
N ALA A 148 14.03 12.49 10.23
CA ALA A 148 14.63 12.19 8.93
C ALA A 148 14.98 10.69 8.87
N MET A 149 14.90 10.07 7.69
CA MET A 149 15.24 8.65 7.53
C MET A 149 16.68 8.37 7.98
N SER A 150 16.95 7.15 8.42
CA SER A 150 18.25 6.73 8.90
C SER A 150 19.30 6.77 7.78
N LYS A 151 20.58 6.96 8.13
CA LYS A 151 21.68 6.84 7.15
C LYS A 151 21.75 5.44 6.55
N LEU A 152 21.37 4.41 7.30
CA LEU A 152 21.34 3.04 6.80
C LEU A 152 20.34 2.92 5.65
N THR A 153 19.11 3.38 5.86
CA THR A 153 18.07 3.38 4.82
C THR A 153 18.49 4.23 3.62
N GLU A 154 19.01 5.44 3.85
CA GLU A 154 19.51 6.32 2.79
C GLU A 154 20.55 5.63 1.92
N ASN A 155 21.56 4.98 2.54
CA ASN A 155 22.60 4.25 1.82
C ASN A 155 22.06 3.04 1.05
N ILE A 156 21.12 2.27 1.64
CA ILE A 156 20.50 1.14 0.95
C ILE A 156 19.73 1.65 -0.27
N LEU A 157 18.94 2.71 -0.14
CA LEU A 157 18.16 3.28 -1.23
C LEU A 157 19.04 3.80 -2.38
N HIS A 158 20.24 4.35 -2.09
CA HIS A 158 21.19 4.75 -3.13
C HIS A 158 21.78 3.57 -3.92
N GLY A 159 21.79 2.37 -3.33
CA GLY A 159 22.31 1.16 -3.98
C GLY A 159 21.24 0.35 -4.74
N ILE A 160 20.00 0.80 -4.79
CA ILE A 160 18.90 0.07 -5.41
C ILE A 160 18.89 0.28 -6.94
N ASP A 161 18.75 -0.80 -7.68
CA ASP A 161 18.38 -0.79 -9.10
C ASP A 161 16.84 -0.63 -9.22
N TYR A 162 16.39 0.62 -9.19
CA TYR A 162 14.95 0.97 -9.26
C TYR A 162 14.29 0.50 -10.56
N GLU A 163 15.03 0.57 -11.67
CA GLU A 163 14.47 0.18 -12.96
C GLU A 163 14.21 -1.32 -13.03
N SER A 164 15.18 -2.13 -12.60
CA SER A 164 15.01 -3.58 -12.51
C SER A 164 13.85 -3.99 -11.61
N ILE A 165 13.73 -3.35 -10.43
CA ILE A 165 12.61 -3.60 -9.51
C ILE A 165 11.27 -3.24 -10.14
N LYS A 166 11.18 -2.06 -10.78
CA LYS A 166 9.98 -1.61 -11.48
C LYS A 166 9.56 -2.61 -12.55
N GLN A 167 10.49 -3.06 -13.38
CA GLN A 167 10.24 -4.02 -14.45
C GLN A 167 9.74 -5.38 -13.93
N ILE A 168 10.37 -5.92 -12.88
CA ILE A 168 9.93 -7.20 -12.27
C ILE A 168 8.51 -7.08 -11.75
N ARG A 169 8.19 -6.05 -10.97
CA ARG A 169 6.85 -5.80 -10.43
C ARG A 169 5.81 -5.63 -11.53
N THR A 170 6.14 -4.87 -12.57
CA THR A 170 5.28 -4.66 -13.74
C THR A 170 4.97 -5.98 -14.45
N LYS A 171 6.00 -6.80 -14.68
CA LYS A 171 5.85 -8.10 -15.33
C LYS A 171 5.00 -9.06 -14.50
N ASN A 172 5.23 -9.12 -13.20
CA ASN A 172 4.45 -9.97 -12.29
C ASN A 172 2.98 -9.52 -12.23
N PHE A 173 2.74 -8.21 -12.15
CA PHE A 173 1.38 -7.65 -12.17
C PHE A 173 0.66 -7.97 -13.48
N ALA A 174 1.31 -7.74 -14.62
CA ALA A 174 0.74 -8.01 -15.94
C ALA A 174 0.40 -9.50 -16.10
N TYR A 175 1.25 -10.40 -15.59
CA TYR A 175 0.98 -11.84 -15.59
C TYR A 175 -0.29 -12.18 -14.78
N LEU A 176 -0.40 -11.68 -13.55
CA LEU A 176 -1.59 -11.92 -12.72
C LEU A 176 -2.85 -11.32 -13.36
N ASN A 177 -2.75 -10.12 -13.94
CA ASN A 177 -3.86 -9.48 -14.63
C ASN A 177 -4.31 -10.30 -15.84
N HIS A 178 -3.38 -10.80 -16.66
CA HIS A 178 -3.70 -11.67 -17.79
C HIS A 178 -4.44 -12.94 -17.35
N GLU A 179 -3.99 -13.55 -16.26
CA GLU A 179 -4.53 -14.83 -15.79
C GLU A 179 -5.83 -14.75 -15.00
N LEU A 180 -6.04 -13.64 -14.29
CA LEU A 180 -7.12 -13.51 -13.29
C LEU A 180 -8.15 -12.41 -13.62
N ALA A 181 -7.94 -11.58 -14.65
CA ALA A 181 -8.86 -10.47 -14.96
C ALA A 181 -10.29 -10.94 -15.26
N GLY A 182 -10.45 -12.13 -15.85
CA GLY A 182 -11.78 -12.70 -16.14
C GLY A 182 -12.60 -13.05 -14.88
N ASP A 183 -11.92 -13.35 -13.78
CA ASP A 183 -12.52 -13.69 -12.49
C ASP A 183 -12.55 -12.50 -11.52
N ASN A 184 -11.78 -11.43 -11.82
CA ASN A 184 -11.67 -10.27 -10.97
C ASN A 184 -12.88 -9.33 -11.12
N ARG A 185 -13.59 -9.07 -10.06
CA ARG A 185 -14.73 -8.13 -10.05
C ARG A 185 -14.32 -6.65 -10.17
N LEU A 186 -13.05 -6.33 -9.91
CA LEU A 186 -12.50 -5.00 -10.12
C LEU A 186 -12.05 -4.84 -11.57
N LYS A 187 -12.41 -3.71 -12.17
CA LYS A 187 -11.80 -3.27 -13.43
C LYS A 187 -10.54 -2.48 -13.10
N ILE A 188 -9.40 -3.18 -13.09
CA ILE A 188 -8.12 -2.58 -12.74
C ILE A 188 -7.30 -2.25 -13.99
N ARG A 189 -6.54 -1.14 -13.93
CA ARG A 189 -5.57 -0.77 -14.95
C ARG A 189 -4.23 -1.44 -14.68
N ASN A 190 -3.44 -1.64 -15.72
CA ASN A 190 -2.05 -2.05 -15.55
C ASN A 190 -1.26 -0.90 -14.88
N VAL A 191 -0.47 -1.27 -13.88
CA VAL A 191 0.35 -0.35 -13.09
C VAL A 191 1.79 -0.77 -13.19
N GLU A 192 2.67 0.17 -13.56
CA GLU A 192 4.11 -0.06 -13.54
C GLU A 192 4.65 -0.02 -12.11
N GLY A 193 5.51 -0.98 -11.76
CA GLY A 193 6.09 -1.06 -10.43
C GLY A 193 5.07 -1.26 -9.31
N ALA A 194 3.96 -1.93 -9.57
CA ALA A 194 2.82 -2.08 -8.67
C ALA A 194 3.20 -2.57 -7.25
N PHE A 195 2.44 -2.14 -6.25
CA PHE A 195 2.58 -2.63 -4.88
C PHE A 195 2.14 -4.09 -4.75
N MET A 196 0.90 -4.37 -5.12
CA MET A 196 0.26 -5.68 -5.12
C MET A 196 -0.79 -5.71 -6.22
N TYR A 197 -1.27 -6.91 -6.60
CA TYR A 197 -2.40 -7.09 -7.52
C TYR A 197 -3.69 -7.24 -6.70
N PRO A 198 -4.67 -6.33 -6.80
CA PRO A 198 -5.93 -6.44 -6.07
C PRO A 198 -6.86 -7.44 -6.78
N PHE A 199 -6.95 -8.65 -6.27
CA PHE A 199 -7.87 -9.66 -6.78
C PHE A 199 -9.13 -9.73 -5.93
N TYR A 200 -10.26 -9.27 -6.47
CA TYR A 200 -11.54 -9.24 -5.80
C TYR A 200 -12.49 -10.27 -6.37
N ILE A 201 -12.89 -11.24 -5.54
CA ILE A 201 -13.95 -12.21 -5.86
C ILE A 201 -14.96 -12.24 -4.71
N GLU A 202 -16.19 -12.64 -5.00
CA GLU A 202 -17.17 -12.93 -3.95
C GLU A 202 -16.71 -14.14 -3.14
N GLY A 203 -16.80 -14.03 -1.81
CA GLY A 203 -16.27 -15.08 -0.94
C GLY A 203 -14.74 -15.13 -0.90
N GLY A 204 -14.02 -14.04 -1.28
CA GLY A 204 -12.57 -13.96 -1.25
C GLY A 204 -11.96 -14.30 0.10
N TYR A 205 -12.68 -14.04 1.22
CA TYR A 205 -12.26 -14.47 2.55
C TYR A 205 -12.17 -16.01 2.70
N ARG A 206 -13.02 -16.78 1.99
CA ARG A 206 -12.97 -18.25 1.98
C ARG A 206 -11.76 -18.73 1.20
N LEU A 207 -11.52 -18.12 0.03
CA LEU A 207 -10.32 -18.39 -0.77
C LEU A 207 -9.05 -18.12 0.05
N ARG A 208 -8.97 -16.97 0.75
CA ARG A 208 -7.84 -16.65 1.63
C ARG A 208 -7.61 -17.72 2.69
N LYS A 209 -8.66 -18.18 3.38
CA LYS A 209 -8.53 -19.23 4.40
C LYS A 209 -8.02 -20.55 3.83
N LYS A 210 -8.49 -20.96 2.65
CA LYS A 210 -8.01 -22.20 2.00
C LYS A 210 -6.57 -22.09 1.52
N LEU A 211 -6.18 -20.95 0.93
CA LEU A 211 -4.79 -20.69 0.56
C LEU A 211 -3.85 -20.67 1.78
N GLN A 212 -4.30 -20.16 2.92
CA GLN A 212 -3.55 -20.20 4.16
C GLN A 212 -3.30 -21.65 4.65
N GLN A 213 -4.24 -22.56 4.48
CA GLN A 213 -4.05 -23.98 4.77
C GLN A 213 -2.95 -24.62 3.89
N GLU A 214 -2.77 -24.09 2.69
CA GLU A 214 -1.69 -24.44 1.77
C GLU A 214 -0.39 -23.64 1.99
N LYS A 215 -0.28 -22.93 3.12
CA LYS A 215 0.84 -22.06 3.49
C LYS A 215 1.06 -20.88 2.54
N ILE A 216 0.02 -20.46 1.80
CA ILE A 216 0.01 -19.24 1.00
C ILE A 216 -0.72 -18.16 1.80
N TYR A 217 0.04 -17.23 2.36
CA TYR A 217 -0.47 -16.20 3.28
C TYR A 217 -0.74 -14.91 2.52
N ILE A 218 -2.02 -14.56 2.39
CA ILE A 218 -2.48 -13.30 1.78
C ILE A 218 -3.01 -12.39 2.88
N PRO A 219 -2.47 -11.19 3.07
CA PRO A 219 -2.88 -10.29 4.16
C PRO A 219 -4.26 -9.68 3.94
N ILE A 220 -4.84 -9.14 5.02
CA ILE A 220 -5.88 -8.11 4.98
C ILE A 220 -5.19 -6.78 5.18
N LEU A 221 -5.32 -5.84 4.25
CA LEU A 221 -4.57 -4.58 4.32
C LEU A 221 -5.18 -3.55 5.28
N TRP A 222 -6.49 -3.60 5.49
CA TRP A 222 -7.21 -2.62 6.33
C TRP A 222 -8.17 -3.32 7.29
N PRO A 223 -7.65 -4.04 8.30
CA PRO A 223 -8.50 -4.77 9.24
C PRO A 223 -9.39 -3.85 10.09
N ASP A 224 -8.97 -2.60 10.32
CA ASP A 224 -9.70 -1.64 11.13
C ASP A 224 -11.04 -1.24 10.49
N VAL A 225 -11.19 -1.39 9.18
CA VAL A 225 -12.45 -1.16 8.45
C VAL A 225 -13.61 -1.95 9.07
N PHE A 226 -13.36 -3.18 9.52
CA PHE A 226 -14.42 -4.04 10.11
C PHE A 226 -15.01 -3.49 11.41
N SER A 227 -14.33 -2.59 12.09
CA SER A 227 -14.81 -1.93 13.31
C SER A 227 -15.33 -0.51 13.10
N LEU A 228 -15.05 0.09 11.93
CA LEU A 228 -15.29 1.51 11.67
C LEU A 228 -16.53 1.77 10.81
N ILE A 229 -16.98 0.78 10.03
CA ILE A 229 -18.08 0.95 9.07
C ILE A 229 -19.06 -0.21 9.15
N GLU A 230 -20.27 0.04 8.67
CA GLU A 230 -21.35 -0.95 8.67
C GLU A 230 -21.05 -2.16 7.76
N ASP A 231 -21.47 -3.32 8.23
CA ASP A 231 -21.47 -4.56 7.45
C ASP A 231 -22.24 -4.35 6.14
N GLY A 232 -21.62 -4.76 5.03
CA GLY A 232 -22.27 -4.68 3.73
C GLY A 232 -21.98 -3.40 2.93
N SER A 233 -21.29 -2.39 3.51
CA SER A 233 -20.76 -1.26 2.74
C SER A 233 -19.75 -1.71 1.67
N THR A 234 -19.46 -0.87 0.69
CA THR A 234 -18.50 -1.17 -0.38
C THR A 234 -17.13 -1.46 0.21
N GLU A 235 -16.66 -0.63 1.11
CA GLU A 235 -15.35 -0.75 1.75
C GLU A 235 -15.25 -2.01 2.61
N TYR A 236 -16.30 -2.35 3.36
CA TYR A 236 -16.35 -3.58 4.14
C TYR A 236 -16.20 -4.81 3.22
N LYS A 237 -16.98 -4.87 2.14
CA LYS A 237 -16.91 -5.95 1.15
C LYS A 237 -15.55 -6.03 0.48
N MET A 238 -14.95 -4.89 0.14
CA MET A 238 -13.62 -4.83 -0.45
C MET A 238 -12.55 -5.31 0.54
N ALA A 239 -12.54 -4.83 1.78
CA ALA A 239 -11.60 -5.27 2.81
C ALA A 239 -11.69 -6.78 3.08
N LEU A 240 -12.90 -7.33 3.10
CA LEU A 240 -13.14 -8.75 3.34
C LEU A 240 -12.68 -9.63 2.17
N ASN A 241 -12.94 -9.20 0.94
CA ASN A 241 -12.90 -10.07 -0.24
C ASN A 241 -11.76 -9.78 -1.22
N ILE A 242 -11.10 -8.63 -1.15
CA ILE A 242 -9.88 -8.39 -1.93
C ILE A 242 -8.74 -9.24 -1.37
N LEU A 243 -8.10 -10.00 -2.23
CA LEU A 243 -6.83 -10.67 -1.99
C LEU A 243 -5.72 -9.80 -2.62
N PRO A 244 -4.92 -9.09 -1.83
CA PRO A 244 -3.77 -8.35 -2.33
C PRO A 244 -2.63 -9.34 -2.65
N LEU A 245 -2.56 -9.80 -3.90
CA LEU A 245 -1.59 -10.79 -4.33
C LEU A 245 -0.21 -10.16 -4.49
N PRO A 246 0.87 -10.84 -4.04
CA PRO A 246 2.22 -10.31 -4.13
C PRO A 246 2.70 -10.25 -5.57
N VAL A 247 3.34 -9.13 -5.94
CA VAL A 247 3.98 -8.93 -7.26
C VAL A 247 5.41 -8.41 -7.12
N ASP A 248 5.92 -8.39 -5.88
CA ASP A 248 7.19 -7.74 -5.57
C ASP A 248 8.41 -8.49 -6.14
N GLN A 249 9.55 -7.82 -6.16
CA GLN A 249 10.79 -8.27 -6.80
C GLN A 249 11.42 -9.54 -6.21
N ARG A 250 10.89 -10.08 -5.13
CA ARG A 250 11.30 -11.38 -4.56
C ARG A 250 10.77 -12.56 -5.37
N TYR A 251 9.76 -12.32 -6.20
CA TYR A 251 9.06 -13.33 -6.99
C TYR A 251 9.32 -13.15 -8.48
N ASN A 252 9.30 -14.24 -9.19
CA ASN A 252 9.44 -14.29 -10.64
C ASN A 252 8.15 -14.84 -11.31
N THR A 253 8.15 -14.92 -12.63
CA THR A 253 6.99 -15.39 -13.39
C THR A 253 6.58 -16.83 -13.06
N SER A 254 7.53 -17.70 -12.67
CA SER A 254 7.20 -19.07 -12.25
C SER A 254 6.45 -19.11 -10.94
N ASP A 255 6.78 -18.20 -10.01
CA ASP A 255 6.04 -18.02 -8.75
C ASP A 255 4.63 -17.50 -9.02
N MET A 256 4.48 -16.56 -9.96
CA MET A 256 3.16 -16.06 -10.37
C MET A 256 2.31 -17.16 -10.99
N LYS A 257 2.91 -18.00 -11.83
CA LYS A 257 2.24 -19.17 -12.42
C LYS A 257 1.79 -20.16 -11.33
N TYR A 258 2.65 -20.45 -10.38
CA TYR A 258 2.30 -21.32 -9.24
C TYR A 258 1.11 -20.74 -8.47
N LEU A 259 1.18 -19.47 -8.11
CA LEU A 259 0.13 -18.78 -7.36
C LEU A 259 -1.21 -18.81 -8.09
N THR A 260 -1.23 -18.52 -9.39
CA THR A 260 -2.47 -18.53 -10.19
C THR A 260 -3.08 -19.91 -10.31
N ILE A 261 -2.27 -20.96 -10.49
CA ILE A 261 -2.75 -22.35 -10.52
C ILE A 261 -3.40 -22.70 -9.18
N ARG A 262 -2.75 -22.35 -8.04
CA ARG A 262 -3.33 -22.63 -6.72
C ARG A 262 -4.64 -21.89 -6.49
N ILE A 263 -4.70 -20.60 -6.84
CA ILE A 263 -5.91 -19.79 -6.76
C ILE A 263 -7.06 -20.44 -7.56
N LYS A 264 -6.83 -20.75 -8.85
CA LYS A 264 -7.85 -21.34 -9.73
C LYS A 264 -8.32 -22.70 -9.22
N ASN A 265 -7.39 -23.55 -8.74
CA ASN A 265 -7.76 -24.86 -8.17
C ASN A 265 -8.64 -24.71 -6.92
N VAL A 266 -8.31 -23.81 -6.02
CA VAL A 266 -9.11 -23.57 -4.81
C VAL A 266 -10.45 -22.94 -5.16
N MET A 267 -10.51 -22.01 -6.12
CA MET A 267 -11.78 -21.41 -6.58
C MET A 267 -12.77 -22.46 -7.07
N ASN A 268 -12.32 -23.49 -7.76
CA ASN A 268 -13.17 -24.59 -8.22
C ASN A 268 -13.74 -25.46 -7.08
N THR A 269 -13.33 -25.23 -5.83
CA THR A 269 -13.73 -26.02 -4.65
C THR A 269 -14.56 -25.20 -3.64
N ILE A 270 -14.79 -23.93 -3.89
CA ILE A 270 -15.58 -23.01 -3.05
C ILE A 270 -16.82 -22.54 -3.78
#